data_af86ce13f97eac8b96c07c27b8179c26
#
_entry.id   af86ce13f97eac8b96c07c27b8179c26
#
_cell.length_a   1.000
_cell.length_b   1.000
_cell.length_c   1.000
_cell.angle_alpha   90.00
_cell.angle_beta   90.00
_cell.angle_gamma   90.00
#
_symmetry.space_group_name_H-M   'P 1'
#
loop_
_entity.id
_entity.type
_entity.pdbx_description
1 polymer ?
#
loop_
_entity_poly.entity_id
_entity_poly.type
_entity_poly.pdbx_seq_one_letter_code
_entity_poly.pdbx_strand_id
1 'polypeptide(L)'
;MGYIAYLDLLGTKDLSTHDADAYRDSIKVFSECLERSLADGCEAYAFSDCAYLESKSLTQIISTLDILRSELLMQQRFLTAAVTSGTLGASVLNKGALHCQN
;
A
#
# COMPACT_ATOMS: atom_id res chain seq x y z
N MET A 1 8.19 -13.42 14.66
CA MET A 1 8.65 -12.27 13.89
C MET A 1 8.03 -12.33 12.50
N GLY A 2 7.61 -11.18 11.99
CA GLY A 2 6.93 -11.12 10.71
C GLY A 2 7.73 -10.41 9.63
N TYR A 3 7.02 -9.99 8.61
CA TYR A 3 7.58 -9.27 7.47
C TYR A 3 6.78 -7.99 7.25
N ILE A 4 7.48 -6.97 6.77
CA ILE A 4 6.89 -5.67 6.46
C ILE A 4 7.22 -5.32 5.02
N ALA A 5 6.26 -4.79 4.28
CA ALA A 5 6.49 -4.19 2.98
C ALA A 5 6.15 -2.70 3.04
N TYR A 6 7.00 -1.88 2.47
CA TYR A 6 6.69 -0.47 2.25
C TYR A 6 6.34 -0.28 0.78
N LEU A 7 5.23 0.38 0.52
CA LEU A 7 4.71 0.61 -0.82
C LEU A 7 4.62 2.11 -1.09
N ASP A 8 4.96 2.52 -2.29
CA ASP A 8 4.90 3.92 -2.69
C ASP A 8 4.34 4.03 -4.11
N LEU A 9 3.26 4.79 -4.26
CA LEU A 9 2.64 5.02 -5.57
C LEU A 9 3.43 6.08 -6.32
N LEU A 10 3.85 5.78 -7.54
CA LEU A 10 4.67 6.68 -8.34
C LEU A 10 3.86 7.79 -9.00
N GLY A 11 4.47 8.96 -9.18
CA GLY A 11 3.91 10.06 -9.95
C GLY A 11 2.96 10.97 -9.20
N THR A 12 2.67 10.71 -7.94
CA THR A 12 1.68 11.48 -7.18
C THR A 12 2.17 12.86 -6.76
N LYS A 13 3.48 13.05 -6.60
CA LYS A 13 4.03 14.35 -6.20
C LYS A 13 3.70 15.45 -7.21
N ASP A 14 3.83 15.15 -8.48
CA ASP A 14 3.51 16.11 -9.53
C ASP A 14 2.01 16.42 -9.55
N LEU A 15 1.17 15.40 -9.38
CA LEU A 15 -0.28 15.57 -9.34
C LEU A 15 -0.71 16.42 -8.16
N SER A 16 -0.11 16.27 -6.99
CA SER A 16 -0.49 17.05 -5.81
C SER A 16 -0.22 18.53 -6.01
N THR A 17 0.73 18.89 -6.86
CA THR A 17 1.09 20.28 -7.15
C THR A 17 0.24 20.88 -8.27
N HIS A 18 -0.12 20.09 -9.29
CA HIS A 18 -0.72 20.59 -10.51
C HIS A 18 -2.20 20.23 -10.66
N ASP A 19 -2.65 19.14 -10.06
CA ASP A 19 -4.03 18.66 -10.21
C ASP A 19 -4.47 17.93 -8.95
N ALA A 20 -5.11 18.67 -8.05
CA ALA A 20 -5.57 18.12 -6.76
C ALA A 20 -6.64 17.04 -6.92
N ASP A 21 -7.50 17.15 -7.93
CA ASP A 21 -8.54 16.16 -8.16
C ASP A 21 -7.97 14.85 -8.68
N ALA A 22 -7.02 14.92 -9.62
CA ALA A 22 -6.31 13.73 -10.11
C ALA A 22 -5.50 13.08 -9.01
N TYR A 23 -4.90 13.86 -8.11
CA TYR A 23 -4.17 13.35 -6.96
C TYR A 23 -5.10 12.56 -6.04
N ARG A 24 -6.25 13.13 -5.67
CA ARG A 24 -7.23 12.46 -4.80
C ARG A 24 -7.77 11.20 -5.45
N ASP A 25 -8.02 11.23 -6.76
CA ASP A 25 -8.48 10.06 -7.50
C ASP A 25 -7.44 8.94 -7.46
N SER A 26 -6.16 9.27 -7.63
CA SER A 26 -5.08 8.29 -7.55
C SER A 26 -4.98 7.66 -6.17
N ILE A 27 -5.12 8.45 -5.11
CA ILE A 27 -5.12 7.94 -3.73
C ILE A 27 -6.30 6.99 -3.51
N LYS A 28 -7.47 7.36 -4.00
CA LYS A 28 -8.67 6.53 -3.88
C LYS A 28 -8.49 5.20 -4.61
N VAL A 29 -7.99 5.23 -5.84
CA VAL A 29 -7.72 4.01 -6.62
C VAL A 29 -6.70 3.13 -5.90
N PHE A 30 -5.64 3.71 -5.37
CA PHE A 30 -4.62 2.99 -4.62
C PHE A 30 -5.22 2.27 -3.41
N SER A 31 -6.01 2.99 -2.60
CA SER A 31 -6.65 2.43 -1.42
C SER A 31 -7.61 1.29 -1.76
N GLU A 32 -8.43 1.48 -2.79
CA GLU A 32 -9.39 0.46 -3.23
C GLU A 32 -8.68 -0.79 -3.76
N CYS A 33 -7.64 -0.60 -4.57
CA CYS A 33 -6.85 -1.72 -5.08
C CYS A 33 -6.15 -2.47 -3.95
N LEU A 34 -5.62 -1.74 -2.97
CA LEU A 34 -4.95 -2.33 -1.82
C LEU A 34 -5.91 -3.21 -1.01
N GLU A 35 -7.12 -2.70 -0.74
CA GLU A 35 -8.15 -3.47 -0.03
C GLU A 35 -8.48 -4.77 -0.76
N ARG A 36 -8.69 -4.69 -2.07
CA ARG A 36 -9.03 -5.87 -2.87
C ARG A 36 -7.89 -6.89 -2.98
N SER A 37 -6.65 -6.41 -2.84
CA SER A 37 -5.46 -7.24 -3.07
C SER A 37 -4.96 -7.95 -1.82
N LEU A 38 -5.44 -7.57 -0.64
CA LEU A 38 -4.93 -8.13 0.62
C LEU A 38 -5.19 -9.63 0.72
N ALA A 39 -4.11 -10.38 0.92
CA ALA A 39 -4.20 -11.82 1.21
C ALA A 39 -4.59 -12.04 2.66
N ASP A 40 -5.09 -13.23 2.96
CA ASP A 40 -5.42 -13.62 4.34
C ASP A 40 -4.16 -13.51 5.21
N GLY A 41 -4.32 -12.94 6.40
CA GLY A 41 -3.21 -12.76 7.32
C GLY A 41 -2.34 -11.55 7.05
N CYS A 42 -2.67 -10.73 6.04
CA CYS A 42 -2.01 -9.46 5.79
C CYS A 42 -2.82 -8.31 6.38
N GLU A 43 -2.13 -7.33 6.92
CA GLU A 43 -2.71 -6.07 7.35
C GLU A 43 -2.05 -4.93 6.59
N ALA A 44 -2.82 -3.91 6.24
CA ALA A 44 -2.32 -2.76 5.52
C ALA A 44 -2.60 -1.48 6.27
N TYR A 45 -1.64 -0.56 6.24
CA TYR A 45 -1.73 0.76 6.87
C TYR A 45 -1.37 1.79 5.82
N ALA A 46 -2.36 2.49 5.30
CA ALA A 46 -2.17 3.43 4.19
C ALA A 46 -2.01 4.86 4.67
N PHE A 47 -1.07 5.59 4.04
CA PHE A 47 -0.79 7.00 4.29
C PHE A 47 -0.79 7.72 2.95
N SER A 48 -1.92 8.22 2.51
CA SER A 48 -2.05 8.89 1.21
C SER A 48 -1.55 8.02 0.06
N ASP A 49 -0.39 8.32 -0.51
CA ASP A 49 0.16 7.63 -1.67
C ASP A 49 1.17 6.54 -1.31
N CYS A 50 1.29 6.21 -0.03
CA CYS A 50 2.15 5.13 0.42
C CYS A 50 1.42 4.25 1.43
N ALA A 51 1.98 3.07 1.69
CA ALA A 51 1.38 2.12 2.62
C ALA A 51 2.42 1.17 3.19
N TYR A 52 2.09 0.61 4.35
CA TYR A 52 2.84 -0.52 4.92
C TYR A 52 1.95 -1.75 4.92
N LEU A 53 2.53 -2.88 4.56
CA LEU A 53 1.90 -4.19 4.75
C LEU A 53 2.63 -4.92 5.85
N GLU A 54 1.90 -5.69 6.65
CA GLU A 54 2.49 -6.51 7.69
C GLU A 54 1.85 -7.90 7.65
N SER A 55 2.67 -8.93 7.73
CA SER A 55 2.20 -10.31 7.82
C SER A 55 3.28 -11.19 8.45
N LYS A 56 2.86 -12.28 9.06
CA LYS A 56 3.79 -13.30 9.56
C LYS A 56 4.32 -14.18 8.42
N SER A 57 3.71 -14.09 7.24
CA SER A 57 4.06 -14.91 6.08
C SER A 57 4.57 -14.05 4.94
N LEU A 58 5.81 -14.28 4.52
CA LEU A 58 6.38 -13.61 3.35
C LEU A 58 5.58 -13.94 2.09
N THR A 59 5.10 -15.17 1.97
CA THR A 59 4.28 -15.59 0.83
C THR A 59 3.04 -14.72 0.69
N GLN A 60 2.38 -14.39 1.80
CA GLN A 60 1.19 -13.54 1.78
C GLN A 60 1.52 -12.12 1.35
N ILE A 61 2.65 -11.58 1.80
CA ILE A 61 3.10 -10.25 1.38
C ILE A 61 3.38 -10.23 -0.13
N ILE A 62 4.13 -11.21 -0.63
CA ILE A 62 4.46 -11.29 -2.06
C ILE A 62 3.19 -11.45 -2.90
N SER A 63 2.26 -12.29 -2.45
CA SER A 63 0.99 -12.48 -3.15
C SER A 63 0.19 -11.18 -3.22
N THR A 64 0.10 -10.45 -2.12
CA THR A 64 -0.60 -9.16 -2.07
C THR A 64 0.06 -8.15 -3.02
N LEU A 65 1.39 -8.06 -2.99
CA LEU A 65 2.13 -7.13 -3.86
C LEU A 65 1.92 -7.44 -5.33
N ASP A 66 1.91 -8.72 -5.69
CA ASP A 66 1.75 -9.15 -7.07
C ASP A 66 0.37 -8.79 -7.61
N ILE A 67 -0.67 -9.07 -6.83
CA ILE A 67 -2.05 -8.72 -7.19
C ILE A 67 -2.22 -7.21 -7.27
N LEU A 68 -1.71 -6.48 -6.27
CA LEU A 68 -1.81 -5.02 -6.23
C LEU A 68 -1.11 -4.38 -7.43
N ARG A 69 0.09 -4.84 -7.76
CA ARG A 69 0.83 -4.33 -8.91
C ARG A 69 0.03 -4.52 -10.20
N SER A 70 -0.55 -5.70 -10.38
CA SER A 70 -1.35 -6.01 -11.58
C SER A 70 -2.59 -5.13 -11.66
N GLU A 71 -3.30 -4.95 -10.55
CA GLU A 71 -4.48 -4.10 -10.48
C GLU A 71 -4.15 -2.64 -10.82
N LEU A 72 -3.04 -2.12 -10.29
CA LEU A 72 -2.62 -0.74 -10.53
C LEU A 72 -2.17 -0.54 -11.98
N LEU A 73 -1.49 -1.52 -12.56
CA LEU A 73 -1.09 -1.44 -13.98
C LEU A 73 -2.29 -1.35 -14.90
N MET A 74 -3.38 -2.03 -14.58
CA MET A 74 -4.62 -1.92 -15.35
C MET A 74 -5.21 -0.52 -15.30
N GLN A 75 -4.89 0.24 -14.26
CA GLN A 75 -5.28 1.65 -14.10
C GLN A 75 -4.18 2.61 -14.58
N GLN A 76 -3.16 2.09 -15.26
CA GLN A 76 -2.00 2.85 -15.73
C GLN A 76 -1.25 3.55 -14.60
N ARG A 77 -1.15 2.90 -13.44
CA ARG A 77 -0.43 3.39 -12.27
C ARG A 77 0.69 2.43 -11.91
N PHE A 78 1.74 2.97 -11.31
CA PHE A 78 2.95 2.23 -11.01
C PHE A 78 3.26 2.30 -9.51
N LEU A 79 3.94 1.29 -9.02
CA LEU A 79 4.20 1.08 -7.61
C LEU A 79 5.66 0.69 -7.41
N THR A 80 6.29 1.23 -6.37
CA THR A 80 7.55 0.69 -5.86
C THR A 80 7.29 0.05 -4.51
N ALA A 81 8.07 -0.97 -4.18
CA ALA A 81 7.94 -1.68 -2.92
C ALA A 81 9.29 -2.14 -2.41
N ALA A 82 9.42 -2.19 -1.08
CA ALA A 82 10.56 -2.77 -0.40
C ALA A 82 10.05 -3.68 0.71
N VAL A 83 10.65 -4.85 0.86
CA VAL A 83 10.24 -5.83 1.85
C VAL A 83 11.38 -6.13 2.80
N THR A 84 11.08 -6.21 4.08
CA THR A 84 12.06 -6.57 5.10
C THR A 84 11.39 -7.41 6.19
N SER A 85 12.20 -8.07 7.01
CA SER A 85 11.68 -8.74 8.21
C SER A 85 11.53 -7.72 9.34
N GLY A 86 10.50 -7.91 10.17
CA GLY A 86 10.26 -7.03 11.29
C GLY A 86 8.79 -6.85 11.62
N THR A 87 8.51 -5.87 12.47
CA THR A 87 7.14 -5.49 12.84
C THR A 87 7.04 -3.97 12.83
N LEU A 88 5.82 -3.47 12.59
CA LEU A 88 5.58 -2.03 12.60
C LEU A 88 5.59 -1.50 14.03
N GLY A 89 6.20 -0.32 14.21
CA GLY A 89 6.21 0.36 15.50
C GLY A 89 4.87 1.04 15.79
N ALA A 90 4.58 1.21 17.07
CA ALA A 90 3.35 1.86 17.51
C ALA A 90 3.22 3.29 16.97
N SER A 91 4.34 3.99 16.82
CA SER A 91 4.34 5.36 16.29
C SER A 91 3.84 5.43 14.86
N VAL A 92 4.08 4.41 14.05
CA VAL A 92 3.56 4.32 12.68
C VAL A 92 2.06 4.10 12.73
N LEU A 93 1.59 3.17 13.56
CA LEU A 93 0.18 2.80 13.66
C LEU A 93 -0.67 3.97 14.17
N ASN A 94 -0.10 4.85 14.99
CA ASN A 94 -0.83 5.94 15.62
C ASN A 94 -0.83 7.24 14.82
N LYS A 95 -0.33 7.24 13.58
CA LYS A 95 -0.27 8.46 12.75
C LYS A 95 -1.50 8.67 11.86
N GLY A 96 -2.61 8.05 12.20
CA GLY A 96 -3.84 8.23 11.43
C GLY A 96 -3.89 7.43 10.15
N ALA A 97 -3.13 6.37 10.06
CA ALA A 97 -3.15 5.49 8.89
C ALA A 97 -4.50 4.81 8.73
N LEU A 98 -4.94 4.68 7.49
CA LEU A 98 -6.08 3.84 7.17
C LEU A 98 -5.67 2.38 7.32
N HIS A 99 -6.31 1.68 8.24
CA HIS A 99 -6.00 0.29 8.53
C HIS A 99 -6.96 -0.65 7.81
N CYS A 100 -6.42 -1.55 7.01
CA CYS A 100 -7.19 -2.61 6.36
C CYS A 100 -6.70 -3.96 6.86
N GLN A 101 -7.63 -4.81 7.24
CA GLN A 101 -7.32 -6.15 7.74
C GLN A 101 -8.17 -7.18 6.99
N ASN A 102 -7.50 -8.26 6.60
CA ASN A 102 -8.17 -9.33 5.87
C ASN A 102 -8.07 -10.66 6.62
#